data_9f2aa490b0e27be0f626d49ea2fe3485
#
_entry.id   9f2aa490b0e27be0f626d49ea2fe3485
#
_cell.length_a   1.000
_cell.length_b   1.000
_cell.length_c   1.000
_cell.angle_alpha   90.00
_cell.angle_beta   90.00
_cell.angle_gamma   90.00
#
_symmetry.space_group_name_H-M   'P 1'
#
loop_
_entity.id
_entity.type
_entity.pdbx_description
1 polymer ?
#
loop_
_entity_poly.entity_id
_entity_poly.type
_entity_poly.pdbx_seq_one_letter_code
_entity_poly.pdbx_strand_id
1 'polypeptide(L)'
;MDKQDFLAPIIERARRNQVVDPADYIGDDGLLVCGKCNTPKEKILHINDDDIKVPVMCRCREEEVKREEEDRRRREEMERSKKLRSNSLMDGKFWESTFDSFRCTKYNARNLKLCQRYATGFDEMIAKNQGLLFTGDVGTGKTYAAACIANYLLDRCVPVVMTSFVKILEQAQNFRGDEEDRYIRRMNSAKLLIIDDLGAERSTDFALEKVYNIIDSRYRASLPMILTTNLTLKEMKEATDIRYSRIYDRIFEVCYPMEFTGPSWRKVEASRRFEEMRQFLEGP
;
A
#
# COMPACT_ATOMS: atom_id res chain seq x y z
N MET A 1 15.69 38.91 29.78
CA MET A 1 15.45 38.99 28.31
C MET A 1 14.02 39.46 28.15
N ASP A 2 13.85 40.66 27.67
CA ASP A 2 12.53 41.27 27.54
C ASP A 2 11.73 40.54 26.45
N LYS A 3 10.43 40.34 26.66
CA LYS A 3 9.56 39.68 25.67
C LYS A 3 9.56 40.39 24.32
N GLN A 4 9.82 41.70 24.32
CA GLN A 4 9.96 42.52 23.11
C GLN A 4 11.20 42.13 22.30
N ASP A 5 12.36 41.92 22.94
CA ASP A 5 13.59 41.51 22.25
C ASP A 5 13.48 40.15 21.58
N PHE A 6 12.67 39.24 22.13
CA PHE A 6 12.44 37.95 21.56
C PHE A 6 11.49 37.97 20.33
N LEU A 7 10.49 38.85 20.36
CA LEU A 7 9.47 38.92 19.29
C LEU A 7 9.90 39.82 18.11
N ALA A 8 10.76 40.82 18.33
CA ALA A 8 11.19 41.76 17.30
C ALA A 8 11.73 41.06 16.01
N PRO A 9 12.65 40.08 16.07
CA PRO A 9 13.15 39.42 14.86
C PRO A 9 12.08 38.60 14.14
N ILE A 10 11.11 38.03 14.88
CA ILE A 10 10.00 37.26 14.32
C ILE A 10 9.04 38.18 13.54
N ILE A 11 8.69 39.32 14.15
CA ILE A 11 7.82 40.33 13.53
C ILE A 11 8.48 40.91 12.28
N GLU A 12 9.77 41.22 12.36
CA GLU A 12 10.51 41.76 11.21
C GLU A 12 10.59 40.78 10.07
N ARG A 13 10.81 39.48 10.35
CA ARG A 13 10.74 38.39 9.35
C ARG A 13 9.35 38.25 8.74
N ALA A 14 8.30 38.36 9.55
CA ALA A 14 6.92 38.30 9.08
C ALA A 14 6.58 39.48 8.17
N ARG A 15 7.06 40.70 8.50
CA ARG A 15 6.90 41.91 7.67
C ARG A 15 7.61 41.78 6.32
N ARG A 16 8.83 41.22 6.28
CA ARG A 16 9.55 40.98 5.02
C ARG A 16 8.84 40.00 4.11
N ASN A 17 8.11 39.06 4.68
CA ASN A 17 7.37 38.01 3.93
C ASN A 17 5.91 38.42 3.64
N GLN A 18 5.48 39.60 4.09
CA GLN A 18 4.13 40.08 3.81
C GLN A 18 3.98 40.49 2.35
N VAL A 19 3.11 39.76 1.62
CA VAL A 19 2.76 40.11 0.23
C VAL A 19 1.68 41.18 0.27
N VAL A 20 2.01 42.41 -0.22
CA VAL A 20 1.06 43.51 -0.38
C VAL A 20 0.62 43.56 -1.83
N ASP A 21 -0.69 43.49 -2.06
CA ASP A 21 -1.31 43.60 -3.42
C ASP A 21 -1.66 45.10 -3.66
N PRO A 22 -1.54 45.63 -4.89
CA PRO A 22 -1.97 47.01 -5.20
C PRO A 22 -3.43 47.33 -4.86
N ALA A 23 -4.28 46.30 -4.75
CA ALA A 23 -5.68 46.44 -4.36
C ALA A 23 -5.90 46.50 -2.83
N ASP A 24 -4.85 46.30 -2.01
CA ASP A 24 -4.93 46.35 -0.56
C ASP A 24 -5.12 47.80 -0.11
N TYR A 25 -5.86 48.01 0.97
CA TYR A 25 -6.17 49.35 1.48
C TYR A 25 -6.06 49.41 3.02
N ILE A 26 -6.00 50.64 3.57
CA ILE A 26 -5.99 50.85 5.03
C ILE A 26 -7.45 50.98 5.47
N GLY A 27 -7.86 50.15 6.42
CA GLY A 27 -9.19 50.18 7.03
C GLY A 27 -9.35 51.35 8.02
N ASP A 28 -10.55 51.54 8.54
CA ASP A 28 -10.87 52.60 9.50
C ASP A 28 -10.10 52.50 10.83
N ASP A 29 -9.64 51.29 11.16
CA ASP A 29 -8.79 50.97 12.31
C ASP A 29 -7.29 51.18 12.04
N GLY A 30 -6.93 51.70 10.88
CA GLY A 30 -5.57 51.95 10.45
C GLY A 30 -4.74 50.68 10.16
N LEU A 31 -5.39 49.52 10.01
CA LEU A 31 -4.74 48.26 9.65
C LEU A 31 -4.83 47.99 8.15
N LEU A 32 -3.83 47.30 7.62
CA LEU A 32 -3.85 46.88 6.23
C LEU A 32 -4.93 45.79 6.02
N VAL A 33 -5.79 45.97 5.02
CA VAL A 33 -6.90 45.08 4.66
C VAL A 33 -6.71 44.58 3.23
N CYS A 34 -6.98 43.28 3.01
CA CYS A 34 -6.90 42.67 1.72
C CYS A 34 -8.01 43.14 0.77
N GLY A 35 -7.63 43.72 -0.39
CA GLY A 35 -8.57 44.18 -1.40
C GLY A 35 -9.40 43.09 -2.09
N LYS A 36 -9.01 41.80 -1.98
CA LYS A 36 -9.74 40.67 -2.54
C LYS A 36 -10.82 40.08 -1.64
N CYS A 37 -10.51 39.93 -0.34
CA CYS A 37 -11.41 39.24 0.61
C CYS A 37 -11.89 40.11 1.76
N ASN A 38 -11.48 41.35 1.80
CA ASN A 38 -11.82 42.35 2.84
C ASN A 38 -11.55 41.90 4.27
N THR A 39 -10.51 41.07 4.46
CA THR A 39 -10.05 40.65 5.79
C THR A 39 -8.73 41.32 6.13
N PRO A 40 -8.47 41.61 7.44
CA PRO A 40 -7.22 42.25 7.85
C PRO A 40 -5.99 41.44 7.46
N LYS A 41 -4.91 42.13 7.05
CA LYS A 41 -3.56 41.63 6.82
C LYS A 41 -2.62 42.00 7.97
N GLU A 42 -3.12 42.77 8.92
CA GLU A 42 -2.42 43.17 10.14
C GLU A 42 -3.32 42.96 11.34
N LYS A 43 -2.70 42.79 12.52
CA LYS A 43 -3.37 42.72 13.82
C LYS A 43 -2.53 43.49 14.83
N ILE A 44 -3.17 44.18 15.77
CA ILE A 44 -2.50 44.83 16.90
C ILE A 44 -2.29 43.76 17.99
N LEU A 45 -1.03 43.60 18.41
CA LEU A 45 -0.67 42.84 19.61
C LEU A 45 -0.34 43.86 20.73
N HIS A 46 -1.05 43.73 21.83
CA HIS A 46 -0.78 44.50 23.05
C HIS A 46 0.29 43.75 23.86
N ILE A 47 1.50 44.32 23.96
CA ILE A 47 2.62 43.73 24.70
C ILE A 47 3.11 44.75 25.70
N ASN A 48 2.90 44.48 27.01
CA ASN A 48 3.08 45.46 28.08
C ASN A 48 2.23 46.72 27.80
N ASP A 49 2.82 47.91 27.70
CA ASP A 49 2.12 49.16 27.41
C ASP A 49 2.23 49.58 25.93
N ASP A 50 2.79 48.73 25.06
CA ASP A 50 3.01 49.05 23.65
C ASP A 50 2.06 48.27 22.72
N ASP A 51 1.54 48.97 21.72
CA ASP A 51 0.73 48.42 20.62
C ASP A 51 1.60 48.18 19.40
N ILE A 52 1.79 46.91 19.08
CA ILE A 52 2.62 46.49 17.94
C ILE A 52 1.75 45.92 16.83
N LYS A 53 1.80 46.54 15.64
CA LYS A 53 1.16 45.98 14.43
C LYS A 53 1.97 44.80 13.91
N VAL A 54 1.34 43.64 13.79
CA VAL A 54 1.95 42.44 13.27
C VAL A 54 1.21 41.97 12.02
N PRO A 55 1.93 41.48 10.98
CA PRO A 55 1.30 40.93 9.79
C PRO A 55 0.60 39.62 10.10
N VAL A 56 -0.59 39.44 9.52
CA VAL A 56 -1.36 38.19 9.53
C VAL A 56 -1.78 37.82 8.12
N MET A 57 -2.05 36.54 7.91
CA MET A 57 -2.60 36.14 6.61
C MET A 57 -4.07 36.51 6.52
N CYS A 58 -4.46 37.13 5.41
CA CYS A 58 -5.87 37.28 5.07
C CYS A 58 -6.49 35.94 4.70
N ARG A 59 -7.83 35.84 4.75
CA ARG A 59 -8.55 34.59 4.48
C ARG A 59 -8.21 33.97 3.12
N CYS A 60 -8.16 34.77 2.04
CA CYS A 60 -7.85 34.23 0.72
C CYS A 60 -6.42 33.67 0.62
N ARG A 61 -5.43 34.29 1.30
CA ARG A 61 -4.06 33.77 1.34
C ARG A 61 -3.95 32.51 2.22
N GLU A 62 -4.70 32.47 3.31
CA GLU A 62 -4.78 31.27 4.16
C GLU A 62 -5.37 30.06 3.40
N GLU A 63 -6.45 30.29 2.64
CA GLU A 63 -7.07 29.29 1.79
C GLU A 63 -6.12 28.84 0.67
N GLU A 64 -5.38 29.77 0.07
CA GLU A 64 -4.38 29.47 -0.97
C GLU A 64 -3.22 28.62 -0.41
N VAL A 65 -2.66 28.99 0.73
CA VAL A 65 -1.57 28.23 1.41
C VAL A 65 -2.06 26.83 1.77
N LYS A 66 -3.28 26.70 2.32
CA LYS A 66 -3.85 25.38 2.62
C LYS A 66 -3.98 24.52 1.36
N ARG A 67 -4.43 25.10 0.24
CA ARG A 67 -4.53 24.38 -1.04
C ARG A 67 -3.15 23.98 -1.56
N GLU A 68 -2.17 24.88 -1.53
CA GLU A 68 -0.79 24.57 -1.93
C GLU A 68 -0.18 23.43 -1.09
N GLU A 69 -0.43 23.43 0.22
CA GLU A 69 0.02 22.39 1.14
C GLU A 69 -0.67 21.04 0.88
N GLU A 70 -1.99 21.06 0.64
CA GLU A 70 -2.74 19.84 0.26
C GLU A 70 -2.26 19.27 -1.07
N ASP A 71 -2.03 20.12 -2.08
CA ASP A 71 -1.52 19.69 -3.39
C ASP A 71 -0.10 19.13 -3.27
N ARG A 72 0.76 19.77 -2.47
CA ARG A 72 2.10 19.27 -2.20
C ARG A 72 2.05 17.89 -1.53
N ARG A 73 1.26 17.76 -0.45
CA ARG A 73 1.08 16.47 0.25
C ARG A 73 0.57 15.38 -0.69
N ARG A 74 -0.41 15.71 -1.53
CA ARG A 74 -0.95 14.77 -2.53
C ARG A 74 0.10 14.32 -3.53
N ARG A 75 0.97 15.22 -4.01
CA ARG A 75 2.08 14.87 -4.92
C ARG A 75 3.10 13.97 -4.23
N GLU A 76 3.51 14.29 -3.02
CA GLU A 76 4.44 13.49 -2.22
C GLU A 76 3.89 12.07 -1.96
N GLU A 77 2.61 11.95 -1.60
CA GLU A 77 1.92 10.67 -1.42
C GLU A 77 1.87 9.86 -2.73
N MET A 78 1.57 10.51 -3.85
CA MET A 78 1.55 9.85 -5.17
C MET A 78 2.93 9.35 -5.60
N GLU A 79 3.97 10.15 -5.41
CA GLU A 79 5.34 9.74 -5.72
C GLU A 79 5.80 8.58 -4.83
N ARG A 80 5.46 8.63 -3.55
CA ARG A 80 5.73 7.54 -2.60
C ARG A 80 5.02 6.25 -3.01
N SER A 81 3.74 6.32 -3.36
CA SER A 81 2.98 5.15 -3.83
C SER A 81 3.58 4.58 -5.11
N LYS A 82 3.95 5.41 -6.09
CA LYS A 82 4.65 4.98 -7.33
C LYS A 82 5.96 4.25 -7.02
N LYS A 83 6.77 4.79 -6.11
CA LYS A 83 8.02 4.17 -5.69
C LYS A 83 7.79 2.82 -4.99
N LEU A 84 6.80 2.72 -4.12
CA LEU A 84 6.44 1.47 -3.46
C LEU A 84 5.96 0.43 -4.49
N ARG A 85 5.13 0.84 -5.45
CA ARG A 85 4.63 -0.03 -6.52
C ARG A 85 5.77 -0.58 -7.39
N SER A 86 6.74 0.25 -7.81
CA SER A 86 7.91 -0.20 -8.57
C SER A 86 8.79 -1.19 -7.79
N ASN A 87 8.83 -1.07 -6.47
CA ASN A 87 9.60 -1.95 -5.58
C ASN A 87 8.83 -3.21 -5.14
N SER A 88 7.54 -3.32 -5.47
CA SER A 88 6.65 -4.37 -4.96
C SER A 88 6.92 -5.76 -5.54
N LEU A 89 7.73 -5.89 -6.59
CA LEU A 89 7.97 -7.13 -7.36
C LEU A 89 6.71 -7.73 -8.02
N MET A 90 5.58 -7.02 -7.96
CA MET A 90 4.32 -7.45 -8.58
C MET A 90 4.44 -7.49 -10.10
N ASP A 91 3.87 -8.53 -10.72
CA ASP A 91 3.79 -8.61 -12.18
C ASP A 91 2.91 -7.50 -12.75
N GLY A 92 3.33 -6.91 -13.88
CA GLY A 92 2.63 -5.81 -14.54
C GLY A 92 1.15 -6.09 -14.84
N LYS A 93 0.81 -7.35 -15.14
CA LYS A 93 -0.58 -7.78 -15.39
C LYS A 93 -1.52 -7.58 -14.19
N PHE A 94 -0.99 -7.40 -12.97
CA PHE A 94 -1.76 -7.21 -11.75
C PHE A 94 -1.77 -5.75 -11.26
N TRP A 95 -1.07 -4.84 -11.93
CA TRP A 95 -0.99 -3.44 -11.49
C TRP A 95 -2.34 -2.72 -11.44
N GLU A 96 -3.28 -3.15 -12.27
CA GLU A 96 -4.64 -2.58 -12.34
C GLU A 96 -5.68 -3.45 -11.63
N SER A 97 -5.26 -4.48 -10.90
CA SER A 97 -6.17 -5.33 -10.14
C SER A 97 -6.68 -4.58 -8.91
N THR A 98 -7.94 -4.18 -8.93
CA THR A 98 -8.63 -3.46 -7.86
C THR A 98 -9.85 -4.22 -7.38
N PHE A 99 -10.38 -3.88 -6.21
CA PHE A 99 -11.64 -4.44 -5.74
C PHE A 99 -12.83 -4.03 -6.63
N ASP A 100 -12.77 -2.86 -7.27
CA ASP A 100 -13.81 -2.38 -8.18
C ASP A 100 -13.81 -3.15 -9.51
N SER A 101 -12.63 -3.57 -9.98
CA SER A 101 -12.48 -4.41 -11.18
C SER A 101 -12.71 -5.90 -10.91
N PHE A 102 -12.95 -6.29 -9.65
CA PHE A 102 -13.17 -7.67 -9.27
C PHE A 102 -14.56 -8.15 -9.70
N ARG A 103 -14.62 -9.13 -10.59
CA ARG A 103 -15.89 -9.71 -11.05
C ARG A 103 -16.54 -10.52 -9.94
N CYS A 104 -17.50 -9.92 -9.24
CA CYS A 104 -18.24 -10.57 -8.16
C CYS A 104 -19.24 -11.60 -8.69
N THR A 105 -19.27 -12.78 -8.10
CA THR A 105 -20.21 -13.88 -8.39
C THR A 105 -20.65 -14.53 -7.08
N LYS A 106 -21.66 -15.40 -7.17
CA LYS A 106 -22.10 -16.21 -6.01
C LYS A 106 -21.00 -17.06 -5.37
N TYR A 107 -19.97 -17.42 -6.14
CA TYR A 107 -18.86 -18.27 -5.66
C TYR A 107 -17.79 -17.49 -4.88
N ASN A 108 -17.57 -16.21 -5.21
CA ASN A 108 -16.48 -15.42 -4.68
C ASN A 108 -16.90 -14.18 -3.87
N ALA A 109 -18.20 -13.87 -3.81
CA ALA A 109 -18.71 -12.67 -3.10
C ALA A 109 -18.29 -12.62 -1.62
N ARG A 110 -18.30 -13.77 -0.93
CA ARG A 110 -17.81 -13.87 0.45
C ARG A 110 -16.32 -13.55 0.54
N ASN A 111 -15.52 -14.15 -0.33
CA ASN A 111 -14.07 -13.96 -0.34
C ASN A 111 -13.69 -12.51 -0.68
N LEU A 112 -14.38 -11.90 -1.64
CA LEU A 112 -14.22 -10.48 -1.97
C LEU A 112 -14.45 -9.60 -0.72
N LYS A 113 -15.56 -9.81 -0.02
CA LYS A 113 -15.87 -9.05 1.20
C LYS A 113 -14.82 -9.24 2.30
N LEU A 114 -14.32 -10.47 2.48
CA LEU A 114 -13.26 -10.75 3.46
C LEU A 114 -11.94 -10.09 3.07
N CYS A 115 -11.55 -10.12 1.79
CA CYS A 115 -10.35 -9.44 1.28
C CYS A 115 -10.45 -7.92 1.46
N GLN A 116 -11.60 -7.32 1.16
CA GLN A 116 -11.84 -5.88 1.41
C GLN A 116 -11.71 -5.54 2.89
N ARG A 117 -12.33 -6.34 3.77
CA ARG A 117 -12.25 -6.13 5.22
C ARG A 117 -10.83 -6.28 5.75
N TYR A 118 -10.08 -7.27 5.26
CA TYR A 118 -8.67 -7.44 5.59
C TYR A 118 -7.84 -6.22 5.18
N ALA A 119 -8.02 -5.73 3.95
CA ALA A 119 -7.28 -4.60 3.43
C ALA A 119 -7.62 -3.29 4.16
N THR A 120 -8.91 -3.04 4.47
CA THR A 120 -9.33 -1.83 5.20
C THR A 120 -8.92 -1.83 6.67
N GLY A 121 -8.87 -3.00 7.32
CA GLY A 121 -8.45 -3.17 8.71
C GLY A 121 -6.98 -3.60 8.87
N PHE A 122 -6.12 -3.30 7.90
CA PHE A 122 -4.76 -3.87 7.84
C PHE A 122 -3.87 -3.49 9.03
N ASP A 123 -4.04 -2.32 9.63
CA ASP A 123 -3.29 -1.93 10.83
C ASP A 123 -3.54 -2.88 12.01
N GLU A 124 -4.79 -3.34 12.16
CA GLU A 124 -5.15 -4.34 13.15
C GLU A 124 -4.53 -5.72 12.81
N MET A 125 -4.48 -6.07 11.53
CA MET A 125 -3.87 -7.32 11.06
C MET A 125 -2.36 -7.34 11.31
N ILE A 126 -1.66 -6.21 11.11
CA ILE A 126 -0.25 -6.07 11.49
C ILE A 126 -0.08 -6.28 13.01
N ALA A 127 -0.88 -5.59 13.83
CA ALA A 127 -0.76 -5.67 15.28
C ALA A 127 -0.96 -7.10 15.83
N LYS A 128 -1.79 -7.91 15.14
CA LYS A 128 -2.08 -9.31 15.49
C LYS A 128 -1.21 -10.32 14.75
N ASN A 129 -0.31 -9.88 13.88
CA ASN A 129 0.42 -10.77 12.94
C ASN A 129 -0.50 -11.72 12.18
N GLN A 130 -1.66 -11.22 11.72
CA GLN A 130 -2.66 -12.04 11.05
C GLN A 130 -2.56 -11.95 9.54
N GLY A 131 -2.23 -13.05 8.89
CA GLY A 131 -2.16 -13.23 7.45
C GLY A 131 -3.36 -13.97 6.87
N LEU A 132 -3.29 -14.28 5.56
CA LEU A 132 -4.31 -15.06 4.84
C LEU A 132 -3.66 -16.21 4.06
N LEU A 133 -4.36 -17.34 4.00
CA LEU A 133 -4.01 -18.48 3.16
C LEU A 133 -5.14 -18.75 2.17
N PHE A 134 -4.89 -18.50 0.88
CA PHE A 134 -5.87 -18.75 -0.19
C PHE A 134 -5.63 -20.14 -0.79
N THR A 135 -6.60 -21.01 -0.62
CA THR A 135 -6.60 -22.39 -1.16
C THR A 135 -7.65 -22.54 -2.25
N GLY A 136 -7.56 -23.59 -3.06
CA GLY A 136 -8.56 -23.95 -4.08
C GLY A 136 -7.97 -24.10 -5.48
N ASP A 137 -8.82 -24.47 -6.44
CA ASP A 137 -8.42 -24.85 -7.79
C ASP A 137 -7.77 -23.73 -8.60
N VAL A 138 -7.07 -24.13 -9.66
CA VAL A 138 -6.42 -23.22 -10.61
C VAL A 138 -7.45 -22.34 -11.30
N GLY A 139 -7.17 -21.03 -11.31
CA GLY A 139 -7.99 -20.06 -12.05
C GLY A 139 -9.21 -19.53 -11.28
N THR A 140 -9.40 -19.86 -10.00
CA THR A 140 -10.51 -19.40 -9.16
C THR A 140 -10.38 -17.94 -8.67
N GLY A 141 -9.24 -17.26 -8.95
CA GLY A 141 -9.05 -15.85 -8.66
C GLY A 141 -8.22 -15.54 -7.40
N LYS A 142 -7.54 -16.53 -6.81
CA LYS A 142 -6.68 -16.36 -5.61
C LYS A 142 -5.63 -15.25 -5.79
N THR A 143 -4.79 -15.39 -6.81
CA THR A 143 -3.73 -14.40 -7.14
C THR A 143 -4.31 -13.01 -7.40
N TYR A 144 -5.45 -12.94 -8.10
CA TYR A 144 -6.12 -11.67 -8.38
C TYR A 144 -6.63 -10.99 -7.11
N ALA A 145 -7.24 -11.75 -6.19
CA ALA A 145 -7.69 -11.24 -4.90
C ALA A 145 -6.51 -10.73 -4.04
N ALA A 146 -5.40 -11.47 -4.02
CA ALA A 146 -4.17 -11.05 -3.34
C ALA A 146 -3.61 -9.74 -3.94
N ALA A 147 -3.63 -9.62 -5.28
CA ALA A 147 -3.21 -8.40 -5.98
C ALA A 147 -4.13 -7.19 -5.68
N CYS A 148 -5.44 -7.41 -5.55
CA CYS A 148 -6.36 -6.34 -5.11
C CYS A 148 -6.01 -5.81 -3.73
N ILE A 149 -5.69 -6.69 -2.76
CA ILE A 149 -5.23 -6.29 -1.42
C ILE A 149 -3.91 -5.51 -1.54
N ALA A 150 -2.96 -6.02 -2.33
CA ALA A 150 -1.66 -5.37 -2.52
C ALA A 150 -1.81 -3.94 -3.07
N ASN A 151 -2.58 -3.77 -4.15
CA ASN A 151 -2.80 -2.47 -4.77
C ASN A 151 -3.51 -1.50 -3.82
N TYR A 152 -4.54 -1.96 -3.10
CA TYR A 152 -5.25 -1.16 -2.11
C TYR A 152 -4.30 -0.60 -1.03
N LEU A 153 -3.35 -1.41 -0.56
CA LEU A 153 -2.36 -1.02 0.45
C LEU A 153 -1.27 -0.12 -0.13
N LEU A 154 -0.76 -0.42 -1.33
CA LEU A 154 0.24 0.40 -2.02
C LEU A 154 -0.27 1.82 -2.29
N ASP A 155 -1.55 1.97 -2.67
CA ASP A 155 -2.19 3.27 -2.88
C ASP A 155 -2.31 4.09 -1.59
N ARG A 156 -2.25 3.42 -0.43
CA ARG A 156 -2.20 4.05 0.92
C ARG A 156 -0.78 4.16 1.47
N CYS A 157 0.21 4.06 0.60
CA CYS A 157 1.62 4.15 0.97
C CYS A 157 2.07 3.09 1.99
N VAL A 158 1.38 1.93 2.06
CA VAL A 158 1.82 0.78 2.84
C VAL A 158 2.74 -0.09 1.99
N PRO A 159 3.97 -0.38 2.43
CA PRO A 159 4.91 -1.22 1.69
C PRO A 159 4.41 -2.66 1.57
N VAL A 160 4.24 -3.14 0.33
CA VAL A 160 3.87 -4.52 0.00
C VAL A 160 4.89 -5.10 -0.97
N VAL A 161 5.27 -6.36 -0.76
CA VAL A 161 6.00 -7.16 -1.75
C VAL A 161 5.11 -8.31 -2.18
N MET A 162 4.96 -8.50 -3.49
CA MET A 162 4.22 -9.61 -4.09
C MET A 162 5.11 -10.33 -5.09
N THR A 163 5.36 -11.61 -4.85
CA THR A 163 6.21 -12.47 -5.68
C THR A 163 5.63 -13.88 -5.73
N SER A 164 6.31 -14.82 -6.38
CA SER A 164 5.96 -16.24 -6.35
C SER A 164 7.14 -17.07 -5.87
N PHE A 165 6.88 -18.27 -5.34
CA PHE A 165 7.97 -19.18 -4.96
C PHE A 165 8.86 -19.53 -6.14
N VAL A 166 8.31 -19.68 -7.34
CA VAL A 166 9.12 -19.93 -8.54
C VAL A 166 10.14 -18.84 -8.77
N LYS A 167 9.73 -17.56 -8.72
CA LYS A 167 10.65 -16.43 -8.86
C LYS A 167 11.66 -16.35 -7.74
N ILE A 168 11.28 -16.68 -6.52
CA ILE A 168 12.18 -16.74 -5.37
C ILE A 168 13.27 -17.78 -5.63
N LEU A 169 12.90 -18.98 -6.07
CA LEU A 169 13.84 -20.05 -6.34
C LEU A 169 14.77 -19.75 -7.51
N GLU A 170 14.25 -19.15 -8.59
CA GLU A 170 15.06 -18.69 -9.73
C GLU A 170 16.14 -17.68 -9.29
N GLN A 171 15.78 -16.74 -8.43
CA GLN A 171 16.75 -15.79 -7.89
C GLN A 171 17.74 -16.44 -6.93
N ALA A 172 17.26 -17.35 -6.06
CA ALA A 172 18.08 -18.04 -5.08
C ALA A 172 19.21 -18.89 -5.70
N GLN A 173 19.00 -19.42 -6.92
CA GLN A 173 20.03 -20.15 -7.66
C GLN A 173 21.25 -19.29 -8.02
N ASN A 174 21.06 -17.97 -8.09
CA ASN A 174 22.09 -17.02 -8.47
C ASN A 174 22.73 -16.30 -7.27
N PHE A 175 22.27 -16.54 -6.04
CA PHE A 175 22.82 -15.89 -4.86
C PHE A 175 24.27 -16.24 -4.60
N ARG A 176 25.08 -15.23 -4.28
CA ARG A 176 26.47 -15.34 -3.91
C ARG A 176 26.75 -14.55 -2.63
N GLY A 177 27.44 -15.18 -1.68
CA GLY A 177 27.74 -14.54 -0.39
C GLY A 177 26.47 -14.06 0.32
N ASP A 178 26.43 -12.80 0.71
CA ASP A 178 25.35 -12.20 1.51
C ASP A 178 24.08 -11.83 0.71
N GLU A 179 23.93 -12.27 -0.54
CA GLU A 179 22.81 -11.88 -1.39
C GLU A 179 21.48 -12.48 -0.89
N GLU A 180 21.49 -13.69 -0.37
CA GLU A 180 20.31 -14.31 0.23
C GLU A 180 19.80 -13.50 1.43
N ASP A 181 20.70 -13.10 2.33
CA ASP A 181 20.33 -12.30 3.49
C ASP A 181 19.77 -10.94 3.08
N ARG A 182 20.34 -10.30 2.05
CA ARG A 182 19.81 -9.05 1.50
C ARG A 182 18.42 -9.23 0.91
N TYR A 183 18.20 -10.35 0.22
CA TYR A 183 16.90 -10.68 -0.36
C TYR A 183 15.86 -10.93 0.71
N ILE A 184 16.16 -11.71 1.75
CA ILE A 184 15.29 -11.96 2.90
C ILE A 184 14.99 -10.65 3.64
N ARG A 185 15.99 -9.80 3.88
CA ARG A 185 15.77 -8.47 4.46
C ARG A 185 14.83 -7.61 3.62
N ARG A 186 14.94 -7.65 2.28
CA ARG A 186 14.01 -6.97 1.39
C ARG A 186 12.58 -7.49 1.55
N MET A 187 12.38 -8.82 1.61
CA MET A 187 11.06 -9.40 1.87
C MET A 187 10.48 -8.91 3.20
N ASN A 188 11.31 -8.87 4.25
CA ASN A 188 10.89 -8.46 5.58
C ASN A 188 10.77 -6.93 5.77
N SER A 189 11.28 -6.12 4.85
CA SER A 189 11.07 -4.66 4.88
C SER A 189 9.64 -4.26 4.51
N ALA A 190 8.90 -5.13 3.82
CA ALA A 190 7.50 -4.90 3.51
C ALA A 190 6.60 -5.14 4.73
N LYS A 191 5.56 -4.34 4.89
CA LYS A 191 4.52 -4.55 5.91
C LYS A 191 3.69 -5.79 5.61
N LEU A 192 3.43 -6.06 4.33
CA LEU A 192 2.77 -7.28 3.85
C LEU A 192 3.66 -7.99 2.82
N LEU A 193 3.85 -9.28 2.99
CA LEU A 193 4.47 -10.16 2.01
C LEU A 193 3.41 -11.06 1.39
N ILE A 194 3.30 -11.06 0.07
CA ILE A 194 2.41 -11.94 -0.69
C ILE A 194 3.27 -12.90 -1.50
N ILE A 195 3.06 -14.19 -1.31
CA ILE A 195 3.76 -15.23 -2.06
C ILE A 195 2.74 -16.10 -2.77
N ASP A 196 2.79 -16.06 -4.09
CA ASP A 196 1.87 -16.78 -4.98
C ASP A 196 2.38 -18.20 -5.28
N ASP A 197 1.44 -19.10 -5.48
CA ASP A 197 1.67 -20.50 -5.93
C ASP A 197 2.60 -21.32 -5.01
N LEU A 198 2.33 -21.35 -3.69
CA LEU A 198 2.95 -22.29 -2.76
C LEU A 198 2.61 -23.72 -3.17
N GLY A 199 3.63 -24.58 -3.26
CA GLY A 199 3.49 -25.99 -3.68
C GLY A 199 3.58 -26.18 -5.20
N ALA A 200 3.86 -25.13 -5.98
CA ALA A 200 4.19 -25.22 -7.40
C ALA A 200 5.69 -25.46 -7.66
N GLU A 201 6.51 -25.32 -6.62
CA GLU A 201 7.93 -25.59 -6.66
C GLU A 201 8.22 -27.09 -6.84
N ARG A 202 9.36 -27.39 -7.49
CA ARG A 202 9.86 -28.77 -7.51
C ARG A 202 10.23 -29.22 -6.10
N SER A 203 9.83 -30.42 -5.71
CA SER A 203 10.12 -31.01 -4.40
C SER A 203 11.60 -31.37 -4.25
N THR A 204 12.48 -30.39 -4.35
CA THR A 204 13.93 -30.53 -4.10
C THR A 204 14.26 -30.03 -2.70
N ASP A 205 15.29 -30.60 -2.07
CA ASP A 205 15.76 -30.16 -0.76
C ASP A 205 16.12 -28.66 -0.75
N PHE A 206 16.71 -28.18 -1.84
CA PHE A 206 17.02 -26.77 -2.04
C PHE A 206 15.75 -25.89 -2.01
N ALA A 207 14.72 -26.28 -2.78
CA ALA A 207 13.47 -25.51 -2.83
C ALA A 207 12.80 -25.46 -1.45
N LEU A 208 12.73 -26.58 -0.76
CA LEU A 208 12.15 -26.66 0.58
C LEU A 208 12.90 -25.80 1.60
N GLU A 209 14.25 -25.82 1.57
CA GLU A 209 15.07 -24.98 2.43
C GLU A 209 14.76 -23.49 2.21
N LYS A 210 14.68 -23.04 0.95
CA LYS A 210 14.39 -21.63 0.64
C LYS A 210 12.99 -21.21 1.06
N VAL A 211 11.98 -22.06 0.80
CA VAL A 211 10.61 -21.85 1.27
C VAL A 211 10.58 -21.73 2.79
N TYR A 212 11.22 -22.68 3.49
CA TYR A 212 11.30 -22.68 4.95
C TYR A 212 11.94 -21.39 5.47
N ASN A 213 13.10 -20.99 4.94
CA ASN A 213 13.85 -19.82 5.39
C ASN A 213 13.02 -18.53 5.27
N ILE A 214 12.26 -18.37 4.18
CA ILE A 214 11.43 -17.18 3.98
C ILE A 214 10.23 -17.19 4.94
N ILE A 215 9.50 -18.29 5.03
CA ILE A 215 8.33 -18.42 5.92
C ILE A 215 8.76 -18.26 7.38
N ASP A 216 9.83 -18.92 7.81
CA ASP A 216 10.35 -18.86 9.18
C ASP A 216 10.85 -17.44 9.52
N SER A 217 11.59 -16.80 8.62
CA SER A 217 12.06 -15.43 8.80
C SER A 217 10.89 -14.45 8.96
N ARG A 218 9.84 -14.61 8.15
CA ARG A 218 8.63 -13.79 8.20
C ARG A 218 7.83 -14.02 9.48
N TYR A 219 7.67 -15.30 9.86
CA TYR A 219 7.02 -15.69 11.10
C TYR A 219 7.72 -15.08 12.32
N ARG A 220 9.07 -15.20 12.41
CA ARG A 220 9.87 -14.61 13.50
C ARG A 220 9.84 -13.09 13.53
N ALA A 221 9.71 -12.45 12.37
CA ALA A 221 9.57 -11.00 12.29
C ALA A 221 8.19 -10.49 12.74
N SER A 222 7.25 -11.40 13.05
CA SER A 222 5.86 -11.08 13.42
C SER A 222 5.20 -10.12 12.43
N LEU A 223 5.38 -10.39 11.13
CA LEU A 223 4.83 -9.60 10.05
C LEU A 223 3.87 -10.44 9.20
N PRO A 224 2.66 -9.96 8.91
CA PRO A 224 1.64 -10.71 8.19
C PRO A 224 2.07 -11.09 6.77
N MET A 225 1.60 -12.24 6.31
CA MET A 225 1.81 -12.72 4.95
C MET A 225 0.50 -13.21 4.33
N ILE A 226 0.41 -13.13 3.00
CA ILE A 226 -0.66 -13.77 2.22
C ILE A 226 0.00 -14.82 1.35
N LEU A 227 -0.52 -16.04 1.40
CA LEU A 227 -0.05 -17.16 0.60
C LEU A 227 -1.18 -17.66 -0.28
N THR A 228 -0.89 -17.99 -1.52
CA THR A 228 -1.84 -18.69 -2.38
C THR A 228 -1.30 -20.08 -2.71
N THR A 229 -2.19 -21.05 -2.81
CA THR A 229 -1.83 -22.43 -3.12
C THR A 229 -2.97 -23.16 -3.85
N ASN A 230 -2.62 -24.15 -4.64
CA ASN A 230 -3.59 -25.09 -5.22
C ASN A 230 -3.77 -26.35 -4.35
N LEU A 231 -2.98 -26.48 -3.28
CA LEU A 231 -3.15 -27.54 -2.30
C LEU A 231 -4.44 -27.31 -1.50
N THR A 232 -5.12 -28.38 -1.15
CA THR A 232 -6.22 -28.35 -0.21
C THR A 232 -5.71 -28.25 1.22
N LEU A 233 -6.54 -27.75 2.14
CA LEU A 233 -6.19 -27.73 3.55
C LEU A 233 -5.95 -29.13 4.12
N LYS A 234 -6.61 -30.15 3.54
CA LYS A 234 -6.44 -31.54 3.92
C LYS A 234 -5.05 -32.04 3.54
N GLU A 235 -4.63 -31.84 2.30
CA GLU A 235 -3.27 -32.21 1.84
C GLU A 235 -2.18 -31.54 2.66
N MET A 236 -2.36 -30.27 3.00
CA MET A 236 -1.39 -29.56 3.84
C MET A 236 -1.32 -30.11 5.27
N LYS A 237 -2.47 -30.46 5.87
CA LYS A 237 -2.53 -31.01 7.24
C LYS A 237 -2.05 -32.47 7.31
N GLU A 238 -2.23 -33.24 6.24
CA GLU A 238 -1.85 -34.65 6.15
C GLU A 238 -0.44 -34.85 5.57
N ALA A 239 0.34 -33.76 5.40
CA ALA A 239 1.69 -33.84 4.88
C ALA A 239 2.57 -34.72 5.79
N THR A 240 3.10 -35.82 5.23
CA THR A 240 3.90 -36.81 5.97
C THR A 240 5.38 -36.41 6.08
N ASP A 241 5.88 -35.60 5.16
CA ASP A 241 7.24 -35.05 5.24
C ASP A 241 7.31 -33.97 6.33
N ILE A 242 8.12 -34.22 7.34
CA ILE A 242 8.29 -33.33 8.49
C ILE A 242 8.72 -31.92 8.11
N ARG A 243 9.39 -31.73 6.97
CA ARG A 243 9.84 -30.42 6.48
C ARG A 243 8.65 -29.58 6.02
N TYR A 244 7.73 -30.17 5.26
CA TYR A 244 6.48 -29.52 4.88
C TYR A 244 5.57 -29.27 6.08
N SER A 245 5.44 -30.25 6.97
CA SER A 245 4.65 -30.10 8.19
C SER A 245 5.08 -28.88 8.99
N ARG A 246 6.39 -28.67 9.20
CA ARG A 246 6.92 -27.48 9.91
C ARG A 246 6.60 -26.17 9.22
N ILE A 247 6.58 -26.13 7.88
CA ILE A 247 6.20 -24.95 7.10
C ILE A 247 4.72 -24.66 7.29
N TYR A 248 3.88 -25.68 7.13
CA TYR A 248 2.44 -25.55 7.20
C TYR A 248 1.94 -25.21 8.60
N ASP A 249 2.56 -25.75 9.65
CA ASP A 249 2.23 -25.40 11.03
C ASP A 249 2.39 -23.89 11.28
N ARG A 250 3.50 -23.29 10.83
CA ARG A 250 3.70 -21.82 10.93
C ARG A 250 2.67 -21.03 10.13
N ILE A 251 2.34 -21.53 8.96
CA ILE A 251 1.33 -20.87 8.10
C ILE A 251 -0.03 -20.92 8.78
N PHE A 252 -0.44 -22.08 9.32
CA PHE A 252 -1.73 -22.22 9.99
C PHE A 252 -1.85 -21.42 11.29
N GLU A 253 -0.73 -21.17 11.96
CA GLU A 253 -0.72 -20.36 13.18
C GLU A 253 -1.05 -18.90 12.88
N VAL A 254 -0.52 -18.33 11.78
CA VAL A 254 -0.62 -16.89 11.51
C VAL A 254 -1.51 -16.53 10.32
N CYS A 255 -1.97 -17.50 9.52
CA CYS A 255 -2.77 -17.22 8.33
C CYS A 255 -4.19 -17.80 8.46
N TYR A 256 -5.20 -16.94 8.28
CA TYR A 256 -6.58 -17.38 8.20
C TYR A 256 -6.86 -18.05 6.84
N PRO A 257 -7.33 -19.31 6.80
CA PRO A 257 -7.56 -20.03 5.56
C PRO A 257 -8.86 -19.55 4.89
N MET A 258 -8.77 -19.34 3.56
CA MET A 258 -9.88 -18.96 2.70
C MET A 258 -9.90 -19.85 1.46
N GLU A 259 -10.95 -20.62 1.28
CA GLU A 259 -11.12 -21.46 0.11
C GLU A 259 -11.76 -20.69 -1.04
N PHE A 260 -11.12 -20.75 -2.21
CA PHE A 260 -11.62 -20.18 -3.46
C PHE A 260 -12.20 -21.27 -4.34
N THR A 261 -13.52 -21.26 -4.50
CA THR A 261 -14.27 -22.22 -5.30
C THR A 261 -14.86 -21.55 -6.54
N GLY A 262 -15.36 -22.36 -7.47
CA GLY A 262 -16.07 -21.89 -8.67
C GLY A 262 -15.32 -22.14 -9.98
N PRO A 263 -15.82 -21.60 -11.09
CA PRO A 263 -15.24 -21.85 -12.42
C PRO A 263 -13.87 -21.18 -12.57
N SER A 264 -13.03 -21.78 -13.40
CA SER A 264 -11.75 -21.17 -13.76
C SER A 264 -11.98 -19.94 -14.65
N TRP A 265 -11.69 -18.76 -14.10
CA TRP A 265 -11.75 -17.49 -14.84
C TRP A 265 -10.80 -17.45 -16.03
N ARG A 266 -9.65 -18.14 -15.95
CA ARG A 266 -8.71 -18.27 -17.07
C ARG A 266 -9.37 -19.00 -18.25
N LYS A 267 -10.16 -20.06 -18.00
CA LYS A 267 -10.88 -20.78 -19.06
C LYS A 267 -12.01 -19.93 -19.65
N VAL A 268 -12.77 -19.24 -18.81
CA VAL A 268 -13.86 -18.35 -19.25
C VAL A 268 -13.30 -17.22 -20.13
N GLU A 269 -12.22 -16.57 -19.72
CA GLU A 269 -11.61 -15.49 -20.47
C GLU A 269 -10.94 -15.98 -21.77
N ALA A 270 -10.30 -17.14 -21.72
CA ALA A 270 -9.73 -17.78 -22.92
C ALA A 270 -10.80 -18.10 -23.96
N SER A 271 -11.96 -18.64 -23.54
CA SER A 271 -13.07 -18.93 -24.46
C SER A 271 -13.63 -17.65 -25.10
N ARG A 272 -13.77 -16.57 -24.32
CA ARG A 272 -14.20 -15.26 -24.84
C ARG A 272 -13.22 -14.71 -25.88
N ARG A 273 -11.92 -14.69 -25.56
CA ARG A 273 -10.88 -14.22 -26.48
C ARG A 273 -10.79 -15.07 -27.75
N PHE A 274 -10.97 -16.38 -27.61
CA PHE A 274 -10.99 -17.29 -28.76
C PHE A 274 -12.15 -16.96 -29.70
N GLU A 275 -13.34 -16.73 -29.17
CA GLU A 275 -14.51 -16.35 -29.96
C GLU A 275 -14.34 -15.00 -30.65
N GLU A 276 -13.83 -13.98 -29.93
CA GLU A 276 -13.49 -12.66 -30.51
C GLU A 276 -12.46 -12.79 -31.64
N MET A 277 -11.41 -13.60 -31.45
CA MET A 277 -10.39 -13.82 -32.46
C MET A 277 -10.92 -14.60 -33.66
N ARG A 278 -11.79 -15.60 -33.42
CA ARG A 278 -12.45 -16.34 -34.51
C ARG A 278 -13.27 -15.41 -35.38
N GLN A 279 -14.08 -14.55 -34.76
CA GLN A 279 -14.88 -13.56 -35.51
C GLN A 279 -14.00 -12.58 -36.29
N PHE A 280 -12.86 -12.19 -35.77
CA PHE A 280 -11.91 -11.31 -36.45
C PHE A 280 -11.20 -11.98 -37.63
N LEU A 281 -10.77 -13.25 -37.46
CA LEU A 281 -9.97 -13.97 -38.48
C LEU A 281 -10.83 -14.61 -39.58
N GLU A 282 -11.99 -15.14 -39.20
CA GLU A 282 -12.84 -15.90 -40.14
C GLU A 282 -13.88 -15.00 -40.84
N GLY A 283 -14.09 -13.78 -40.29
CA GLY A 283 -15.08 -12.82 -40.81
C GLY A 283 -16.52 -13.30 -40.63
N PRO A 284 -17.49 -12.47 -40.97
CA PRO A 284 -18.89 -12.91 -41.08
C PRO A 284 -19.09 -13.83 -42.27
#